data_8a5219e991a4b555e1c38716a81e6212
#
_entry.id   8a5219e991a4b555e1c38716a81e6212
#
_cell.length_a   1.000
_cell.length_b   1.000
_cell.length_c   1.000
_cell.angle_alpha   90.00
_cell.angle_beta   90.00
_cell.angle_gamma   90.00
#
_symmetry.space_group_name_H-M   'P 1'
#
loop_
_entity.id
_entity.type
_entity.pdbx_description
1 polymer ?
#
loop_
_entity_poly.entity_id
_entity_poly.type
_entity_poly.pdbx_seq_one_letter_code
_entity_poly.pdbx_strand_id
1 'polypeptide(L)'
;MRLRLGVLLVALVAAVPALAAGPSVEGNAYLVQNGTTGEVLLSWNAREQLPIASITKLMTVLVALEHVQLGDIVTVSGRAASIGESSIHLRRGERISVRDLIEAALIQSANDAALALAEGAGGSVAHFVELMNEKAAALGLDDTHFANPDGLDAPGHYSSARDVTRLARIAMKKRVIARIVAKEESSISGNRRLSTWNDLLSTFPGTFGVKTGHTAAAGWSEVAAARAHGVTIYATLLGSPARRVRNDDLTELLAWGLTRYRLVTLISKERVYAVARAPFGRAPLELKVPSEVRRFVRVDRSLVERVVAPEGVSLPVRAGQQLGEVRVYRGSKLLASRPLVATRSIAKPGLFGRAGWYAGQAAHNAWSWVT
;
A
#
# COMPACT_ATOMS: atom_id res chain seq x y z
N MET A 1 42.82 17.73 15.23
CA MET A 1 42.59 16.26 15.39
C MET A 1 41.29 15.92 14.70
N ARG A 2 41.37 15.34 13.51
CA ARG A 2 40.15 14.97 12.72
C ARG A 2 39.49 13.78 13.40
N LEU A 3 38.20 13.91 13.79
CA LEU A 3 37.38 12.81 14.28
C LEU A 3 37.36 11.72 13.20
N ARG A 4 37.93 10.55 13.48
CA ARG A 4 37.72 9.39 12.62
C ARG A 4 36.33 8.85 12.91
N LEU A 5 35.41 9.02 11.98
CA LEU A 5 34.10 8.37 12.00
C LEU A 5 34.30 6.91 11.58
N GLY A 6 34.08 6.00 12.49
CA GLY A 6 33.97 4.57 12.18
C GLY A 6 32.56 4.29 11.65
N VAL A 7 32.45 3.61 10.51
CA VAL A 7 31.19 3.07 10.01
C VAL A 7 31.15 1.59 10.37
N LEU A 8 30.39 1.22 11.39
CA LEU A 8 30.15 -0.19 11.72
C LEU A 8 28.93 -0.68 10.91
N LEU A 9 29.16 -1.53 9.90
CA LEU A 9 28.11 -2.23 9.16
C LEU A 9 27.76 -3.50 9.95
N VAL A 10 26.64 -3.50 10.65
CA VAL A 10 26.04 -4.72 11.23
C VAL A 10 24.89 -5.13 10.35
N ALA A 11 25.05 -6.19 9.57
CA ALA A 11 23.95 -6.83 8.88
C ALA A 11 23.12 -7.60 9.92
N LEU A 12 21.97 -7.07 10.31
CA LEU A 12 20.99 -7.84 11.08
C LEU A 12 20.29 -8.78 10.09
N VAL A 13 20.84 -9.96 9.90
CA VAL A 13 20.13 -11.05 9.22
C VAL A 13 19.09 -11.56 10.21
N ALA A 14 17.90 -10.95 10.22
CA ALA A 14 16.76 -11.62 10.82
C ALA A 14 16.59 -12.94 10.03
N ALA A 15 16.63 -14.08 10.71
CA ALA A 15 16.34 -15.37 10.09
C ALA A 15 15.02 -15.25 9.38
N VAL A 16 15.04 -15.36 8.05
CA VAL A 16 13.83 -15.33 7.22
C VAL A 16 13.12 -16.64 7.52
N PRO A 17 11.98 -16.65 8.22
CA PRO A 17 11.22 -17.88 8.38
C PRO A 17 10.91 -18.42 6.99
N ALA A 18 11.03 -19.74 6.80
CA ALA A 18 10.62 -20.40 5.56
C ALA A 18 9.22 -19.90 5.20
N LEU A 19 9.13 -19.19 4.08
CA LEU A 19 7.87 -18.63 3.63
C LEU A 19 6.96 -19.78 3.22
N ALA A 20 5.79 -19.86 3.87
CA ALA A 20 4.72 -20.70 3.35
C ALA A 20 4.50 -20.38 1.87
N ALA A 21 4.37 -21.40 1.05
CA ALA A 21 3.98 -21.27 -0.35
C ALA A 21 2.77 -20.33 -0.47
N GLY A 22 2.62 -19.65 -1.59
CA GLY A 22 1.43 -18.85 -1.86
C GLY A 22 0.17 -19.72 -1.75
N PRO A 23 -1.01 -19.13 -1.49
CA PRO A 23 -2.26 -19.88 -1.49
C PRO A 23 -2.50 -20.53 -2.85
N SER A 24 -3.20 -21.67 -2.85
CA SER A 24 -3.72 -22.28 -4.07
C SER A 24 -4.97 -21.52 -4.50
N VAL A 25 -5.03 -21.09 -5.75
CA VAL A 25 -6.09 -20.22 -6.29
C VAL A 25 -6.61 -20.82 -7.59
N GLU A 26 -7.94 -20.93 -7.72
CA GLU A 26 -8.58 -21.53 -8.89
C GLU A 26 -8.90 -20.53 -10.02
N GLY A 27 -8.70 -19.23 -9.79
CA GLY A 27 -8.91 -18.20 -10.82
C GLY A 27 -7.85 -18.23 -11.93
N ASN A 28 -8.22 -17.73 -13.11
CA ASN A 28 -7.35 -17.68 -14.29
C ASN A 28 -6.13 -16.77 -14.11
N ALA A 29 -6.32 -15.63 -13.43
CA ALA A 29 -5.26 -14.68 -13.14
C ALA A 29 -5.47 -14.00 -11.79
N TYR A 30 -4.37 -13.73 -11.07
CA TYR A 30 -4.46 -12.97 -9.83
C TYR A 30 -3.21 -12.11 -9.56
N LEU A 31 -3.40 -11.09 -8.72
CA LEU A 31 -2.32 -10.25 -8.22
C LEU A 31 -2.61 -9.77 -6.81
N VAL A 32 -1.61 -9.90 -5.92
CA VAL A 32 -1.63 -9.35 -4.55
C VAL A 32 -0.59 -8.24 -4.45
N GLN A 33 -1.02 -7.07 -4.01
CA GLN A 33 -0.17 -5.87 -3.98
C GLN A 33 -0.32 -5.08 -2.69
N ASN A 34 0.79 -4.54 -2.19
CA ASN A 34 0.76 -3.55 -1.12
C ASN A 34 0.17 -2.23 -1.65
N GLY A 35 -0.94 -1.79 -1.08
CA GLY A 35 -1.66 -0.61 -1.52
C GLY A 35 -0.89 0.70 -1.36
N THR A 36 -0.03 0.79 -0.34
CA THR A 36 0.77 1.99 -0.06
C THR A 36 2.01 2.08 -0.94
N THR A 37 2.75 0.98 -1.08
CA THR A 37 4.05 1.00 -1.77
C THR A 37 3.94 0.62 -3.25
N GLY A 38 2.87 -0.06 -3.66
CA GLY A 38 2.75 -0.63 -5.00
C GLY A 38 3.57 -1.90 -5.22
N GLU A 39 4.19 -2.44 -4.16
CA GLU A 39 4.99 -3.66 -4.24
C GLU A 39 4.10 -4.88 -4.52
N VAL A 40 4.38 -5.61 -5.59
CA VAL A 40 3.71 -6.89 -5.89
C VAL A 40 4.25 -7.95 -4.94
N LEU A 41 3.35 -8.63 -4.24
CA LEU A 41 3.67 -9.67 -3.27
C LEU A 41 3.56 -11.07 -3.85
N LEU A 42 2.53 -11.28 -4.68
CA LEU A 42 2.22 -12.53 -5.35
C LEU A 42 1.48 -12.24 -6.65
N SER A 43 1.69 -13.03 -7.69
CA SER A 43 0.96 -12.89 -8.95
C SER A 43 1.01 -14.18 -9.76
N TRP A 44 -0.04 -14.40 -10.53
CA TRP A 44 -0.14 -15.46 -11.52
C TRP A 44 -0.87 -14.91 -12.74
N ASN A 45 -0.37 -15.14 -13.94
CA ASN A 45 -0.93 -14.66 -15.21
C ASN A 45 -1.36 -13.17 -15.17
N ALA A 46 -0.69 -12.33 -14.37
CA ALA A 46 -1.19 -11.01 -14.00
C ALA A 46 -1.28 -10.01 -15.18
N ARG A 47 -0.71 -10.33 -16.33
CA ARG A 47 -0.78 -9.55 -17.57
C ARG A 47 -1.65 -10.18 -18.65
N GLU A 48 -2.25 -11.32 -18.37
CA GLU A 48 -3.18 -11.97 -19.29
C GLU A 48 -4.41 -11.08 -19.49
N GLN A 49 -4.75 -10.85 -20.75
CA GLN A 49 -5.92 -10.07 -21.16
C GLN A 49 -7.17 -10.93 -21.04
N LEU A 50 -8.00 -10.63 -20.06
CA LEU A 50 -9.22 -11.37 -19.74
C LEU A 50 -10.43 -10.46 -19.72
N PRO A 51 -11.65 -10.97 -19.98
CA PRO A 51 -12.88 -10.26 -19.69
C PRO A 51 -12.96 -9.93 -18.19
N ILE A 52 -13.34 -8.71 -17.86
CA ILE A 52 -13.36 -8.23 -16.47
C ILE A 52 -14.77 -7.88 -15.95
N ALA A 53 -15.76 -8.03 -16.80
CA ALA A 53 -17.16 -7.72 -16.49
C ALA A 53 -17.30 -6.34 -15.82
N SER A 54 -18.18 -6.22 -14.85
CA SER A 54 -18.50 -4.97 -14.16
C SER A 54 -17.36 -4.32 -13.36
N ILE A 55 -16.16 -4.90 -13.30
CA ILE A 55 -14.99 -4.17 -12.79
C ILE A 55 -14.72 -2.93 -13.64
N THR A 56 -15.11 -2.96 -14.93
CA THR A 56 -15.15 -1.83 -15.87
C THR A 56 -15.75 -0.57 -15.27
N LYS A 57 -16.77 -0.67 -14.43
CA LYS A 57 -17.46 0.48 -13.82
C LYS A 57 -16.59 1.35 -12.95
N LEU A 58 -15.43 0.85 -12.50
CA LEU A 58 -14.42 1.70 -11.85
C LEU A 58 -13.87 2.75 -12.82
N MET A 59 -13.60 2.37 -14.08
CA MET A 59 -13.15 3.31 -15.11
C MET A 59 -14.29 4.26 -15.50
N THR A 60 -15.49 3.74 -15.68
CA THR A 60 -16.68 4.53 -16.01
C THR A 60 -16.91 5.66 -15.01
N VAL A 61 -16.89 5.33 -13.70
CA VAL A 61 -17.08 6.35 -12.67
C VAL A 61 -15.87 7.29 -12.59
N LEU A 62 -14.66 6.78 -12.79
CA LEU A 62 -13.45 7.61 -12.73
C LEU A 62 -13.46 8.67 -13.85
N VAL A 63 -13.82 8.29 -15.07
CA VAL A 63 -13.95 9.19 -16.22
C VAL A 63 -15.12 10.15 -16.02
N ALA A 64 -16.30 9.65 -15.64
CA ALA A 64 -17.48 10.50 -15.43
C ALA A 64 -17.20 11.63 -14.43
N LEU A 65 -16.49 11.36 -13.33
CA LEU A 65 -16.12 12.36 -12.32
C LEU A 65 -15.14 13.45 -12.84
N GLU A 66 -14.62 13.32 -14.03
CA GLU A 66 -13.80 14.35 -14.70
C GLU A 66 -14.64 15.28 -15.58
N HIS A 67 -15.85 14.86 -15.96
CA HIS A 67 -16.71 15.57 -16.91
C HIS A 67 -18.01 16.13 -16.32
N VAL A 68 -18.51 15.56 -15.21
CA VAL A 68 -19.76 15.97 -14.56
C VAL A 68 -19.62 16.10 -13.05
N GLN A 69 -20.51 16.92 -12.46
CA GLN A 69 -20.59 17.13 -11.02
C GLN A 69 -21.59 16.15 -10.38
N LEU A 70 -21.39 15.81 -9.10
CA LEU A 70 -22.27 14.87 -8.38
C LEU A 70 -23.74 15.34 -8.30
N GLY A 71 -23.99 16.64 -8.36
CA GLY A 71 -25.33 17.24 -8.31
C GLY A 71 -26.01 17.37 -9.67
N ASP A 72 -25.29 17.14 -10.77
CA ASP A 72 -25.87 17.24 -12.11
C ASP A 72 -26.96 16.19 -12.30
N ILE A 73 -27.95 16.54 -13.12
CA ILE A 73 -29.10 15.68 -13.41
C ILE A 73 -28.95 15.11 -14.82
N VAL A 74 -28.96 13.81 -14.90
CA VAL A 74 -28.97 13.06 -16.17
C VAL A 74 -30.41 12.67 -16.50
N THR A 75 -30.81 12.87 -17.75
CA THR A 75 -32.07 12.34 -18.29
C THR A 75 -31.80 10.98 -18.93
N VAL A 76 -32.44 9.95 -18.41
CA VAL A 76 -32.22 8.55 -18.81
C VAL A 76 -32.74 8.34 -20.24
N SER A 77 -31.88 7.83 -21.11
CA SER A 77 -32.24 7.47 -22.48
C SER A 77 -33.08 6.19 -22.56
N GLY A 78 -33.72 5.95 -23.70
CA GLY A 78 -34.37 4.66 -23.97
C GLY A 78 -33.38 3.49 -23.98
N ARG A 79 -32.14 3.73 -24.44
CA ARG A 79 -31.07 2.74 -24.51
C ARG A 79 -30.63 2.34 -23.07
N ALA A 80 -30.37 3.30 -22.20
CA ALA A 80 -30.00 3.03 -20.84
C ALA A 80 -31.11 2.29 -20.06
N ALA A 81 -32.38 2.69 -20.27
CA ALA A 81 -33.53 2.06 -19.64
C ALA A 81 -33.81 0.62 -20.12
N SER A 82 -33.30 0.21 -21.27
CA SER A 82 -33.52 -1.12 -21.84
C SER A 82 -32.38 -2.10 -21.68
N ILE A 83 -31.27 -1.67 -21.08
CA ILE A 83 -30.10 -2.58 -20.88
C ILE A 83 -30.42 -3.66 -19.85
N GLY A 84 -30.03 -4.90 -20.16
CA GLY A 84 -30.31 -6.08 -19.34
C GLY A 84 -29.32 -6.33 -18.21
N GLU A 85 -29.47 -7.47 -17.58
CA GLU A 85 -28.73 -8.00 -16.43
C GLU A 85 -28.90 -7.14 -15.17
N SER A 86 -27.83 -6.76 -14.49
CA SER A 86 -27.95 -5.98 -13.25
C SER A 86 -28.48 -4.57 -13.54
N SER A 87 -29.57 -4.18 -12.91
CA SER A 87 -30.27 -2.92 -13.15
C SER A 87 -30.94 -2.39 -11.88
N ILE A 88 -31.15 -1.08 -11.80
CA ILE A 88 -32.01 -0.40 -10.82
C ILE A 88 -33.36 0.00 -11.43
N HIS A 89 -33.65 -0.49 -12.62
CA HIS A 89 -34.91 -0.29 -13.37
C HIS A 89 -35.19 1.20 -13.65
N LEU A 90 -34.18 1.88 -14.21
CA LEU A 90 -34.32 3.24 -14.71
C LEU A 90 -35.37 3.30 -15.84
N ARG A 91 -36.13 4.40 -15.90
CA ARG A 91 -37.17 4.60 -16.94
C ARG A 91 -36.70 5.65 -17.93
N ARG A 92 -37.04 5.46 -19.21
CA ARG A 92 -36.82 6.48 -20.24
C ARG A 92 -37.43 7.82 -19.81
N GLY A 93 -36.66 8.90 -19.90
CA GLY A 93 -37.05 10.26 -19.49
C GLY A 93 -36.96 10.50 -17.97
N GLU A 94 -36.61 9.51 -17.20
CA GLU A 94 -36.34 9.70 -15.77
C GLU A 94 -35.17 10.68 -15.55
N ARG A 95 -35.29 11.56 -14.56
CA ARG A 95 -34.26 12.50 -14.16
C ARG A 95 -33.63 12.04 -12.86
N ILE A 96 -32.32 11.75 -12.91
CA ILE A 96 -31.60 11.18 -11.77
C ILE A 96 -30.25 11.88 -11.60
N SER A 97 -29.79 12.02 -10.36
CA SER A 97 -28.51 12.67 -10.09
C SER A 97 -27.32 11.78 -10.48
N VAL A 98 -26.22 12.41 -10.90
CA VAL A 98 -24.93 11.74 -11.12
C VAL A 98 -24.49 10.94 -9.89
N ARG A 99 -24.73 11.49 -8.68
CA ARG A 99 -24.45 10.80 -7.41
C ARG A 99 -25.17 9.45 -7.32
N ASP A 100 -26.47 9.44 -7.57
CA ASP A 100 -27.29 8.22 -7.49
C ASP A 100 -26.89 7.20 -8.54
N LEU A 101 -26.56 7.66 -9.77
CA LEU A 101 -26.03 6.79 -10.83
C LEU A 101 -24.71 6.14 -10.43
N ILE A 102 -23.80 6.90 -9.81
CA ILE A 102 -22.51 6.37 -9.33
C ILE A 102 -22.74 5.35 -8.19
N GLU A 103 -23.63 5.65 -7.24
CA GLU A 103 -23.95 4.69 -6.16
C GLU A 103 -24.54 3.40 -6.73
N ALA A 104 -25.48 3.49 -7.67
CA ALA A 104 -26.07 2.34 -8.33
C ALA A 104 -25.04 1.51 -9.12
N ALA A 105 -24.17 2.17 -9.89
CA ALA A 105 -23.14 1.51 -10.69
C ALA A 105 -22.08 0.80 -9.82
N LEU A 106 -21.71 1.37 -8.68
CA LEU A 106 -20.64 0.80 -7.83
C LEU A 106 -21.16 -0.20 -6.80
N ILE A 107 -22.31 0.03 -6.19
CA ILE A 107 -22.88 -0.86 -5.14
C ILE A 107 -23.66 -2.00 -5.78
N GLN A 108 -24.77 -1.67 -6.47
CA GLN A 108 -25.65 -2.64 -7.13
C GLN A 108 -25.02 -3.23 -8.39
N SER A 109 -23.96 -2.60 -8.91
CA SER A 109 -23.35 -2.95 -10.19
C SER A 109 -24.29 -2.71 -11.40
N ALA A 110 -25.21 -1.75 -11.31
CA ALA A 110 -26.28 -1.50 -12.26
C ALA A 110 -25.75 -1.04 -13.63
N ASN A 111 -26.13 -1.76 -14.69
CA ASN A 111 -25.72 -1.50 -16.07
C ASN A 111 -26.43 -0.26 -16.64
N ASP A 112 -27.74 -0.13 -16.35
CA ASP A 112 -28.55 1.04 -16.74
C ASP A 112 -27.99 2.35 -16.16
N ALA A 113 -27.54 2.31 -14.90
CA ALA A 113 -26.90 3.45 -14.27
C ALA A 113 -25.54 3.78 -14.91
N ALA A 114 -24.72 2.77 -15.22
CA ALA A 114 -23.43 2.96 -15.87
C ALA A 114 -23.59 3.55 -17.27
N LEU A 115 -24.58 3.08 -18.03
CA LEU A 115 -24.85 3.57 -19.37
C LEU A 115 -25.40 5.01 -19.36
N ALA A 116 -26.37 5.31 -18.46
CA ALA A 116 -26.91 6.66 -18.29
C ALA A 116 -25.82 7.65 -17.86
N LEU A 117 -24.92 7.23 -16.97
CA LEU A 117 -23.77 8.02 -16.53
C LEU A 117 -22.83 8.32 -17.71
N ALA A 118 -22.53 7.31 -18.54
CA ALA A 118 -21.67 7.47 -19.72
C ALA A 118 -22.28 8.43 -20.75
N GLU A 119 -23.59 8.31 -21.04
CA GLU A 119 -24.31 9.22 -21.93
C GLU A 119 -24.31 10.65 -21.39
N GLY A 120 -24.58 10.82 -20.09
CA GLY A 120 -24.61 12.13 -19.43
C GLY A 120 -23.25 12.81 -19.38
N ALA A 121 -22.17 12.06 -19.19
CA ALA A 121 -20.82 12.60 -19.09
C ALA A 121 -20.12 12.79 -20.44
N GLY A 122 -20.37 11.90 -21.40
CA GLY A 122 -19.71 11.92 -22.70
C GLY A 122 -20.58 12.42 -23.86
N GLY A 123 -21.85 12.71 -23.59
CA GLY A 123 -22.84 13.07 -24.66
C GLY A 123 -23.25 11.88 -25.53
N SER A 124 -22.41 10.88 -25.68
CA SER A 124 -22.73 9.60 -26.33
C SER A 124 -21.86 8.47 -25.70
N VAL A 125 -22.38 7.23 -25.82
CA VAL A 125 -21.62 6.05 -25.36
C VAL A 125 -20.34 5.87 -26.16
N ALA A 126 -20.38 6.11 -27.48
CA ALA A 126 -19.19 5.95 -28.33
C ALA A 126 -18.06 6.89 -27.90
N HIS A 127 -18.34 8.15 -27.74
CA HIS A 127 -17.37 9.13 -27.29
C HIS A 127 -16.91 8.85 -25.85
N PHE A 128 -17.80 8.41 -24.98
CA PHE A 128 -17.41 8.06 -23.62
C PHE A 128 -16.44 6.87 -23.57
N VAL A 129 -16.62 5.87 -24.44
CA VAL A 129 -15.69 4.74 -24.59
C VAL A 129 -14.31 5.21 -25.09
N GLU A 130 -14.27 6.18 -26.00
CA GLU A 130 -13.01 6.82 -26.42
C GLU A 130 -12.31 7.46 -25.20
N LEU A 131 -13.03 8.24 -24.40
CA LEU A 131 -12.50 8.83 -23.15
C LEU A 131 -12.00 7.77 -22.15
N MET A 132 -12.69 6.62 -22.04
CA MET A 132 -12.23 5.50 -21.20
C MET A 132 -10.89 4.94 -21.68
N ASN A 133 -10.72 4.76 -22.99
CA ASN A 133 -9.48 4.23 -23.57
C ASN A 133 -8.33 5.25 -23.52
N GLU A 134 -8.58 6.52 -23.75
CA GLU A 134 -7.62 7.59 -23.53
C GLU A 134 -7.18 7.62 -22.06
N LYS A 135 -8.12 7.47 -21.13
CA LYS A 135 -7.82 7.39 -19.71
C LYS A 135 -7.00 6.16 -19.36
N ALA A 136 -7.30 5.01 -19.96
CA ALA A 136 -6.50 3.78 -19.77
C ALA A 136 -5.05 4.00 -20.20
N ALA A 137 -4.83 4.59 -21.38
CA ALA A 137 -3.50 4.93 -21.89
C ALA A 137 -2.77 5.92 -20.95
N ALA A 138 -3.45 7.00 -20.53
CA ALA A 138 -2.90 8.00 -19.62
C ALA A 138 -2.52 7.42 -18.24
N LEU A 139 -3.23 6.38 -17.80
CA LEU A 139 -2.93 5.67 -16.57
C LEU A 139 -1.90 4.54 -16.75
N GLY A 140 -1.43 4.27 -17.99
CA GLY A 140 -0.50 3.18 -18.31
C GLY A 140 -1.10 1.80 -18.02
N LEU A 141 -2.37 1.61 -18.41
CA LEU A 141 -3.07 0.33 -18.37
C LEU A 141 -2.85 -0.36 -19.72
N ASP A 142 -1.65 -0.89 -19.89
CA ASP A 142 -1.15 -1.35 -21.20
C ASP A 142 -1.83 -2.64 -21.69
N ASP A 143 -2.43 -3.39 -20.78
CA ASP A 143 -3.12 -4.65 -21.04
C ASP A 143 -4.66 -4.46 -21.01
N THR A 144 -5.17 -3.22 -21.27
CA THR A 144 -6.58 -2.87 -21.08
C THR A 144 -7.17 -2.18 -22.32
N HIS A 145 -8.37 -2.62 -22.72
CA HIS A 145 -9.19 -1.92 -23.72
C HIS A 145 -10.68 -2.05 -23.35
N PHE A 146 -11.40 -0.96 -23.44
CA PHE A 146 -12.83 -0.87 -23.15
C PHE A 146 -13.66 -0.76 -24.44
N ALA A 147 -14.73 -1.55 -24.57
CA ALA A 147 -15.69 -1.48 -25.67
C ALA A 147 -17.06 -0.94 -25.21
N ASN A 148 -17.32 -0.90 -23.90
CA ASN A 148 -18.56 -0.37 -23.32
C ASN A 148 -18.32 0.13 -21.89
N PRO A 149 -19.25 0.92 -21.29
CA PRO A 149 -19.09 1.47 -19.96
C PRO A 149 -19.59 0.56 -18.82
N ASP A 150 -20.29 -0.54 -19.11
CA ASP A 150 -20.94 -1.41 -18.12
C ASP A 150 -20.18 -2.70 -17.86
N GLY A 151 -19.34 -3.15 -18.81
CA GLY A 151 -18.54 -4.37 -18.74
C GLY A 151 -19.25 -5.62 -19.22
N LEU A 152 -20.33 -5.51 -19.98
CA LEU A 152 -20.92 -6.62 -20.69
C LEU A 152 -19.94 -7.19 -21.73
N ASP A 153 -20.03 -8.49 -21.99
CA ASP A 153 -19.13 -9.16 -22.91
C ASP A 153 -19.22 -8.56 -24.32
N ALA A 154 -18.10 -8.13 -24.86
CA ALA A 154 -17.99 -7.54 -26.19
C ALA A 154 -16.61 -7.83 -26.78
N PRO A 155 -16.51 -8.00 -28.12
CA PRO A 155 -15.22 -8.11 -28.78
C PRO A 155 -14.31 -6.92 -28.42
N GLY A 156 -13.07 -7.19 -28.05
CA GLY A 156 -12.11 -6.17 -27.67
C GLY A 156 -12.31 -5.56 -26.28
N HIS A 157 -13.18 -6.10 -25.41
CA HIS A 157 -13.36 -5.66 -24.04
C HIS A 157 -12.56 -6.56 -23.08
N TYR A 158 -11.43 -6.07 -22.60
CA TYR A 158 -10.54 -6.83 -21.71
C TYR A 158 -9.69 -5.94 -20.80
N SER A 159 -9.14 -6.56 -19.78
CA SER A 159 -8.08 -5.99 -18.94
C SER A 159 -7.24 -7.13 -18.33
N SER A 160 -6.27 -6.79 -17.49
CA SER A 160 -5.43 -7.75 -16.77
C SER A 160 -5.54 -7.57 -15.26
N ALA A 161 -5.19 -8.58 -14.49
CA ALA A 161 -5.18 -8.47 -13.02
C ALA A 161 -4.25 -7.36 -12.53
N ARG A 162 -3.14 -7.11 -13.25
CA ARG A 162 -2.22 -5.99 -13.00
C ARG A 162 -2.90 -4.64 -13.21
N ASP A 163 -3.54 -4.45 -14.34
CA ASP A 163 -4.15 -3.18 -14.70
C ASP A 163 -5.41 -2.89 -13.88
N VAL A 164 -6.23 -3.92 -13.61
CA VAL A 164 -7.36 -3.83 -12.67
C VAL A 164 -6.90 -3.38 -11.29
N THR A 165 -5.83 -3.99 -10.75
CA THR A 165 -5.27 -3.58 -9.44
C THR A 165 -4.79 -2.13 -9.47
N ARG A 166 -4.14 -1.70 -10.55
CA ARG A 166 -3.67 -0.32 -10.73
C ARG A 166 -4.84 0.64 -10.81
N LEU A 167 -5.86 0.34 -11.63
CA LEU A 167 -7.09 1.11 -11.74
C LEU A 167 -7.80 1.25 -10.39
N ALA A 168 -8.00 0.15 -9.67
CA ALA A 168 -8.63 0.16 -8.36
C ALA A 168 -7.88 1.06 -7.37
N ARG A 169 -6.55 0.95 -7.30
CA ARG A 169 -5.74 1.82 -6.43
C ARG A 169 -5.85 3.30 -6.76
N ILE A 170 -5.99 3.65 -8.05
CA ILE A 170 -6.19 5.02 -8.50
C ILE A 170 -7.60 5.50 -8.16
N ALA A 171 -8.62 4.70 -8.48
CA ALA A 171 -10.01 5.00 -8.18
C ALA A 171 -10.24 5.23 -6.68
N MET A 172 -9.63 4.40 -5.83
CA MET A 172 -9.72 4.52 -4.36
C MET A 172 -9.07 5.77 -3.77
N LYS A 173 -8.30 6.54 -4.53
CA LYS A 173 -7.84 7.90 -4.12
C LYS A 173 -8.95 8.94 -4.20
N LYS A 174 -9.98 8.69 -5.01
CA LYS A 174 -11.18 9.55 -5.07
C LYS A 174 -12.07 9.22 -3.87
N ARG A 175 -12.21 10.16 -2.94
CA ARG A 175 -12.97 9.95 -1.69
C ARG A 175 -14.40 9.50 -1.92
N VAL A 176 -15.05 9.96 -3.00
CA VAL A 176 -16.42 9.58 -3.35
C VAL A 176 -16.49 8.10 -3.68
N ILE A 177 -15.59 7.59 -4.52
CA ILE A 177 -15.52 6.17 -4.86
C ILE A 177 -15.26 5.34 -3.61
N ALA A 178 -14.21 5.68 -2.85
CA ALA A 178 -13.82 4.93 -1.66
C ALA A 178 -14.94 4.83 -0.60
N ARG A 179 -15.75 5.88 -0.45
CA ARG A 179 -16.90 5.87 0.47
C ARG A 179 -18.05 5.00 -0.03
N ILE A 180 -18.29 4.99 -1.34
CA ILE A 180 -19.41 4.25 -1.93
C ILE A 180 -19.11 2.75 -1.91
N VAL A 181 -17.95 2.32 -2.40
CA VAL A 181 -17.60 0.89 -2.50
C VAL A 181 -17.41 0.18 -1.15
N ALA A 182 -17.32 0.95 -0.06
CA ALA A 182 -17.26 0.42 1.30
C ALA A 182 -18.64 0.18 1.93
N LYS A 183 -19.73 0.51 1.23
CA LYS A 183 -21.10 0.30 1.71
C LYS A 183 -21.60 -1.08 1.33
N GLU A 184 -22.21 -1.78 2.27
CA GLU A 184 -22.94 -3.03 1.99
C GLU A 184 -24.31 -2.74 1.39
N GLU A 185 -24.96 -1.68 1.87
CA GLU A 185 -26.25 -1.20 1.39
C GLU A 185 -26.27 0.31 1.25
N SER A 186 -27.16 0.81 0.40
CA SER A 186 -27.47 2.25 0.29
C SER A 186 -28.90 2.43 -0.21
N SER A 187 -29.41 3.65 -0.10
CA SER A 187 -30.69 4.06 -0.69
C SER A 187 -30.49 5.31 -1.51
N ILE A 188 -31.11 5.34 -2.71
CA ILE A 188 -31.04 6.44 -3.65
C ILE A 188 -32.46 6.96 -3.99
N SER A 189 -32.54 8.01 -4.78
CA SER A 189 -33.81 8.57 -5.24
C SER A 189 -34.72 7.51 -5.88
N GLY A 190 -36.02 7.78 -5.88
CA GLY A 190 -37.04 6.82 -6.34
C GLY A 190 -37.27 5.62 -5.41
N ASN A 191 -36.92 5.77 -4.13
CA ASN A 191 -37.08 4.73 -3.08
C ASN A 191 -36.37 3.41 -3.44
N ARG A 192 -35.23 3.48 -4.13
CA ARG A 192 -34.44 2.31 -4.53
C ARG A 192 -33.41 1.95 -3.46
N ARG A 193 -33.47 0.71 -2.97
CA ARG A 193 -32.45 0.12 -2.10
C ARG A 193 -31.40 -0.56 -2.97
N LEU A 194 -30.13 -0.34 -2.63
CA LEU A 194 -28.98 -0.93 -3.29
C LEU A 194 -28.30 -1.90 -2.33
N SER A 195 -27.89 -3.05 -2.82
CA SER A 195 -27.10 -4.02 -2.06
C SER A 195 -25.85 -4.42 -2.83
N THR A 196 -24.74 -4.58 -2.13
CA THR A 196 -23.47 -4.93 -2.76
C THR A 196 -23.39 -6.41 -3.15
N TRP A 197 -22.57 -6.68 -4.17
CA TRP A 197 -22.14 -8.02 -4.55
C TRP A 197 -20.80 -8.43 -3.93
N ASN A 198 -20.19 -7.54 -3.14
CA ASN A 198 -18.92 -7.76 -2.46
C ASN A 198 -19.16 -8.38 -1.07
N ASP A 199 -19.18 -9.72 -1.01
CA ASP A 199 -19.39 -10.46 0.22
C ASP A 199 -18.27 -10.23 1.25
N LEU A 200 -17.06 -9.89 0.79
CA LEU A 200 -15.90 -9.70 1.67
C LEU A 200 -16.05 -8.48 2.59
N LEU A 201 -16.93 -7.53 2.28
CA LEU A 201 -17.20 -6.41 3.18
C LEU A 201 -17.70 -6.87 4.55
N SER A 202 -18.55 -7.92 4.57
CA SER A 202 -19.10 -8.51 5.81
C SER A 202 -18.32 -9.71 6.31
N THR A 203 -17.59 -10.46 5.44
CA THR A 203 -16.98 -11.75 5.79
C THR A 203 -15.49 -11.67 6.08
N PHE A 204 -14.76 -10.66 5.57
CA PHE A 204 -13.32 -10.50 5.82
C PHE A 204 -13.02 -9.19 6.57
N PRO A 205 -12.57 -9.25 7.83
CA PRO A 205 -12.34 -8.06 8.64
C PRO A 205 -11.35 -7.08 8.01
N GLY A 206 -11.73 -5.81 7.97
CA GLY A 206 -10.91 -4.73 7.44
C GLY A 206 -11.04 -4.54 5.92
N THR A 207 -11.91 -5.27 5.23
CA THR A 207 -12.27 -5.01 3.83
C THR A 207 -12.98 -3.66 3.72
N PHE A 208 -12.65 -2.90 2.66
CA PHE A 208 -13.23 -1.57 2.40
C PHE A 208 -13.54 -1.32 0.91
N GLY A 209 -13.66 -2.37 0.11
CA GLY A 209 -13.97 -2.34 -1.31
C GLY A 209 -13.32 -3.51 -2.03
N VAL A 210 -13.34 -3.58 -3.39
CA VAL A 210 -13.53 -2.44 -4.31
C VAL A 210 -14.66 -2.71 -5.29
N LYS A 211 -14.52 -3.72 -6.20
CA LYS A 211 -15.52 -4.01 -7.24
C LYS A 211 -15.52 -5.45 -7.68
N THR A 212 -16.70 -6.03 -7.76
CA THR A 212 -16.99 -7.36 -8.32
C THR A 212 -17.37 -7.26 -9.80
N GLY A 213 -17.18 -8.35 -10.52
CA GLY A 213 -17.64 -8.54 -11.89
C GLY A 213 -18.05 -9.99 -12.15
N HIS A 214 -19.08 -10.19 -12.96
CA HIS A 214 -19.48 -11.49 -13.43
C HIS A 214 -20.18 -11.37 -14.79
N THR A 215 -19.76 -12.19 -15.73
CA THR A 215 -20.45 -12.55 -16.98
C THR A 215 -20.10 -13.99 -17.32
N ALA A 216 -20.75 -14.56 -18.31
CA ALA A 216 -20.44 -15.91 -18.76
C ALA A 216 -18.98 -16.05 -19.23
N ALA A 217 -18.43 -15.05 -19.92
CA ALA A 217 -17.04 -15.07 -20.39
C ALA A 217 -16.03 -14.72 -19.29
N ALA A 218 -16.36 -13.77 -18.39
CA ALA A 218 -15.44 -13.31 -17.34
C ALA A 218 -15.34 -14.26 -16.14
N GLY A 219 -16.31 -15.18 -15.97
CA GLY A 219 -16.44 -15.90 -14.71
C GLY A 219 -16.67 -14.95 -13.54
N TRP A 220 -16.42 -15.42 -12.31
CA TRP A 220 -16.51 -14.58 -11.12
C TRP A 220 -15.19 -13.89 -10.85
N SER A 221 -15.20 -12.58 -10.98
CA SER A 221 -14.02 -11.73 -10.88
C SER A 221 -14.20 -10.66 -9.81
N GLU A 222 -13.13 -10.27 -9.14
CA GLU A 222 -13.17 -9.18 -8.15
C GLU A 222 -11.79 -8.57 -7.93
N VAL A 223 -11.75 -7.28 -7.69
CA VAL A 223 -10.66 -6.61 -7.01
C VAL A 223 -11.13 -6.22 -5.62
N ALA A 224 -10.49 -6.79 -4.60
CA ALA A 224 -10.76 -6.53 -3.19
C ALA A 224 -9.61 -5.75 -2.54
N ALA A 225 -9.92 -5.00 -1.48
CA ALA A 225 -8.94 -4.28 -0.69
C ALA A 225 -9.25 -4.41 0.80
N ALA A 226 -8.25 -4.79 1.59
CA ALA A 226 -8.35 -4.88 3.04
C ALA A 226 -7.21 -4.16 3.75
N ARG A 227 -7.46 -3.73 4.99
CA ARG A 227 -6.48 -3.05 5.83
C ARG A 227 -6.44 -3.67 7.22
N ALA A 228 -5.24 -3.98 7.68
CA ALA A 228 -4.97 -4.37 9.07
C ALA A 228 -3.65 -3.77 9.53
N HIS A 229 -3.60 -3.29 10.76
CA HIS A 229 -2.38 -2.76 11.40
C HIS A 229 -1.63 -1.70 10.57
N GLY A 230 -2.36 -0.86 9.85
CA GLY A 230 -1.78 0.18 8.98
C GLY A 230 -1.21 -0.33 7.64
N VAL A 231 -1.33 -1.62 7.36
CA VAL A 231 -0.98 -2.23 6.07
C VAL A 231 -2.25 -2.37 5.24
N THR A 232 -2.18 -1.93 3.98
CA THR A 232 -3.27 -2.10 3.00
C THR A 232 -2.83 -3.08 1.93
N ILE A 233 -3.65 -4.09 1.67
CA ILE A 233 -3.45 -5.07 0.60
C ILE A 233 -4.59 -4.95 -0.39
N TYR A 234 -4.26 -4.97 -1.67
CA TYR A 234 -5.17 -5.20 -2.78
C TYR A 234 -4.95 -6.61 -3.29
N ALA A 235 -6.02 -7.34 -3.51
CA ALA A 235 -6.04 -8.64 -4.19
C ALA A 235 -7.02 -8.57 -5.35
N THR A 236 -6.55 -8.88 -6.55
CA THR A 236 -7.37 -9.01 -7.76
C THR A 236 -7.39 -10.47 -8.15
N LEU A 237 -8.57 -11.01 -8.41
CA LEU A 237 -8.80 -12.36 -8.92
C LEU A 237 -9.73 -12.26 -10.12
N LEU A 238 -9.33 -12.83 -11.25
CA LEU A 238 -10.08 -12.86 -12.50
C LEU A 238 -10.38 -14.31 -12.90
N GLY A 239 -11.60 -14.58 -13.37
CA GLY A 239 -11.98 -15.84 -13.95
C GLY A 239 -12.15 -17.01 -12.97
N SER A 240 -12.64 -16.75 -11.75
CA SER A 240 -12.99 -17.83 -10.82
C SER A 240 -14.25 -18.59 -11.28
N PRO A 241 -14.31 -19.92 -11.10
CA PRO A 241 -15.43 -20.73 -11.61
C PRO A 241 -16.75 -20.50 -10.86
N ALA A 242 -16.71 -20.03 -9.61
CA ALA A 242 -17.88 -19.81 -8.79
C ALA A 242 -17.72 -18.67 -7.80
N ARG A 243 -18.84 -18.02 -7.41
CA ARG A 243 -18.84 -16.91 -6.44
C ARG A 243 -18.21 -17.31 -5.12
N ARG A 244 -18.52 -18.51 -4.61
CA ARG A 244 -17.94 -19.01 -3.35
C ARG A 244 -16.42 -19.20 -3.49
N VAL A 245 -15.97 -19.82 -4.56
CA VAL A 245 -14.53 -20.05 -4.82
C VAL A 245 -13.80 -18.70 -4.92
N ARG A 246 -14.36 -17.70 -5.63
CA ARG A 246 -13.80 -16.34 -5.67
C ARG A 246 -13.62 -15.75 -4.26
N ASN A 247 -14.64 -15.90 -3.39
CA ASN A 247 -14.60 -15.37 -2.04
C ASN A 247 -13.55 -16.07 -1.17
N ASP A 248 -13.49 -17.40 -1.25
CA ASP A 248 -12.54 -18.22 -0.53
C ASP A 248 -11.10 -17.88 -0.95
N ASP A 249 -10.81 -17.85 -2.25
CA ASP A 249 -9.52 -17.52 -2.82
C ASP A 249 -9.07 -16.09 -2.45
N LEU A 250 -9.97 -15.11 -2.56
CA LEU A 250 -9.65 -13.72 -2.19
C LEU A 250 -9.40 -13.57 -0.69
N THR A 251 -10.15 -14.30 0.15
CA THR A 251 -9.91 -14.35 1.60
C THR A 251 -8.50 -14.85 1.89
N GLU A 252 -8.08 -15.94 1.24
CA GLU A 252 -6.74 -16.48 1.40
C GLU A 252 -5.68 -15.53 0.87
N LEU A 253 -5.87 -14.92 -0.32
CA LEU A 253 -4.93 -13.95 -0.91
C LEU A 253 -4.74 -12.72 -0.03
N LEU A 254 -5.83 -12.15 0.50
CA LEU A 254 -5.78 -10.99 1.41
C LEU A 254 -5.11 -11.34 2.73
N ALA A 255 -5.50 -12.46 3.36
CA ALA A 255 -4.90 -12.95 4.60
C ALA A 255 -3.40 -13.20 4.41
N TRP A 256 -3.02 -13.92 3.34
CA TRP A 256 -1.64 -14.18 3.01
C TRP A 256 -0.84 -12.87 2.82
N GLY A 257 -1.38 -11.91 2.09
CA GLY A 257 -0.74 -10.61 1.88
C GLY A 257 -0.51 -9.84 3.18
N LEU A 258 -1.48 -9.84 4.09
CA LEU A 258 -1.40 -9.18 5.39
C LEU A 258 -0.37 -9.88 6.31
N THR A 259 -0.26 -11.21 6.29
CA THR A 259 0.72 -11.97 7.11
C THR A 259 2.16 -11.75 6.69
N ARG A 260 2.41 -11.19 5.50
CA ARG A 260 3.77 -10.79 5.07
C ARG A 260 4.35 -9.64 5.90
N TYR A 261 3.53 -8.97 6.70
CA TYR A 261 3.92 -7.82 7.50
C TYR A 261 3.80 -8.12 8.99
N ARG A 262 4.84 -7.83 9.76
CA ARG A 262 4.85 -7.93 11.24
C ARG A 262 5.36 -6.65 11.87
N LEU A 263 4.88 -6.39 13.07
CA LEU A 263 5.40 -5.29 13.88
C LEU A 263 6.77 -5.71 14.42
N VAL A 264 7.82 -4.99 13.97
CA VAL A 264 9.20 -5.26 14.37
C VAL A 264 9.78 -4.01 15.02
N THR A 265 10.52 -4.19 16.11
CA THR A 265 11.37 -3.14 16.70
C THR A 265 12.59 -2.97 15.81
N LEU A 266 12.60 -1.93 14.99
CA LEU A 266 13.70 -1.62 14.07
C LEU A 266 14.88 -1.00 14.80
N ILE A 267 14.61 -0.16 15.81
CA ILE A 267 15.61 0.51 16.64
C ILE A 267 15.14 0.42 18.08
N SER A 268 15.96 -0.16 18.97
CA SER A 268 15.63 -0.37 20.37
C SER A 268 16.36 0.63 21.26
N LYS A 269 15.65 1.28 22.18
CA LYS A 269 16.25 2.19 23.16
C LYS A 269 17.10 1.47 24.23
N GLU A 270 16.89 0.18 24.41
CA GLU A 270 17.63 -0.62 25.41
C GLU A 270 19.03 -1.04 24.92
N ARG A 271 19.25 -1.02 23.61
CA ARG A 271 20.49 -1.48 22.99
C ARG A 271 21.56 -0.38 22.99
N VAL A 272 22.81 -0.76 23.31
CA VAL A 272 24.00 0.04 23.05
C VAL A 272 24.40 -0.15 21.59
N TYR A 273 24.43 0.92 20.81
CA TYR A 273 24.76 0.88 19.37
C TYR A 273 26.23 1.11 19.09
N ALA A 274 26.89 1.89 19.94
CA ALA A 274 28.31 2.14 19.84
C ALA A 274 28.89 2.44 21.19
N VAL A 275 30.20 2.24 21.34
CA VAL A 275 30.99 2.57 22.51
C VAL A 275 32.16 3.44 22.02
N ALA A 276 32.19 4.68 22.47
CA ALA A 276 33.23 5.65 22.07
C ALA A 276 34.31 5.76 23.19
N ARG A 277 35.57 5.74 22.80
CA ARG A 277 36.69 5.95 23.76
C ARG A 277 36.65 7.37 24.28
N ALA A 278 36.75 7.50 25.61
CA ALA A 278 36.93 8.78 26.27
C ALA A 278 38.41 8.99 26.65
N PRO A 279 38.97 10.19 26.39
CA PRO A 279 40.37 10.46 26.72
C PRO A 279 40.62 10.53 28.25
N PHE A 280 41.89 10.59 28.65
CA PHE A 280 42.35 10.74 30.02
C PHE A 280 41.94 9.58 30.96
N GLY A 281 41.99 8.35 30.47
CA GLY A 281 41.66 7.14 31.28
C GLY A 281 40.21 7.07 31.73
N ARG A 282 39.30 7.86 31.17
CA ARG A 282 37.88 7.80 31.49
C ARG A 282 37.26 6.53 30.91
N ALA A 283 36.28 5.98 31.60
CA ALA A 283 35.53 4.83 31.13
C ALA A 283 34.90 5.13 29.76
N PRO A 284 34.84 4.14 28.86
CA PRO A 284 34.22 4.30 27.54
C PRO A 284 32.78 4.80 27.64
N LEU A 285 32.36 5.60 26.67
CA LEU A 285 31.04 6.21 26.63
C LEU A 285 30.10 5.39 25.72
N GLU A 286 29.04 4.87 26.29
CA GLU A 286 27.98 4.20 25.54
C GLU A 286 27.09 5.20 24.83
N LEU A 287 26.73 4.85 23.62
CA LEU A 287 25.81 5.61 22.78
C LEU A 287 24.53 4.79 22.56
N LYS A 288 23.41 5.36 22.96
CA LYS A 288 22.07 4.79 22.82
C LYS A 288 21.16 5.74 22.03
N VAL A 289 19.98 5.28 21.65
CA VAL A 289 18.94 6.12 21.06
C VAL A 289 17.97 6.63 22.13
N PRO A 290 17.42 7.85 21.99
CA PRO A 290 16.51 8.41 22.98
C PRO A 290 15.13 7.75 22.97
N SER A 291 14.73 7.14 21.83
CA SER A 291 13.44 6.48 21.68
C SER A 291 13.52 5.33 20.69
N GLU A 292 12.70 4.31 20.92
CA GLU A 292 12.58 3.17 20.02
C GLU A 292 11.80 3.53 18.72
N VAL A 293 11.96 2.70 17.70
CA VAL A 293 11.15 2.74 16.49
C VAL A 293 10.59 1.35 16.23
N ARG A 294 9.27 1.24 16.25
CA ARG A 294 8.53 0.03 15.86
C ARG A 294 7.75 0.30 14.60
N ARG A 295 7.80 -0.62 13.64
CA ARG A 295 7.05 -0.51 12.38
C ARG A 295 6.61 -1.88 11.88
N PHE A 296 5.45 -1.89 11.19
CA PHE A 296 5.09 -3.03 10.37
C PHE A 296 5.99 -3.06 9.14
N VAL A 297 6.76 -4.12 9.02
CA VAL A 297 7.68 -4.32 7.90
C VAL A 297 7.49 -5.70 7.30
N ARG A 298 7.80 -5.83 6.04
CA ARG A 298 7.78 -7.10 5.33
C ARG A 298 8.89 -8.02 5.88
N VAL A 299 8.48 -9.21 6.37
CA VAL A 299 9.38 -10.13 7.11
C VAL A 299 10.20 -11.05 6.23
N ASP A 300 9.85 -11.17 4.94
CA ASP A 300 10.59 -11.97 3.95
C ASP A 300 11.69 -11.19 3.22
N ARG A 301 12.03 -10.00 3.70
CA ARG A 301 13.10 -9.15 3.17
C ARG A 301 14.07 -8.78 4.27
N SER A 302 15.36 -8.94 3.99
CA SER A 302 16.43 -8.57 4.92
C SER A 302 16.42 -7.07 5.22
N LEU A 303 16.72 -6.75 6.47
CA LEU A 303 16.94 -5.39 6.94
C LEU A 303 18.44 -5.18 7.15
N VAL A 304 18.94 -4.01 6.79
CA VAL A 304 20.35 -3.61 6.99
C VAL A 304 20.37 -2.45 7.97
N GLU A 305 21.05 -2.64 9.07
CA GLU A 305 21.33 -1.60 10.07
C GLU A 305 22.70 -0.96 9.75
N ARG A 306 22.74 0.38 9.75
CA ARG A 306 23.98 1.16 9.64
C ARG A 306 24.11 2.05 10.84
N VAL A 307 25.22 1.90 11.56
CA VAL A 307 25.59 2.73 12.71
C VAL A 307 26.74 3.64 12.30
N VAL A 308 26.55 4.95 12.45
CA VAL A 308 27.59 5.94 12.25
C VAL A 308 27.89 6.60 13.60
N ALA A 309 29.05 6.35 14.15
CA ALA A 309 29.44 6.85 15.46
C ALA A 309 30.95 7.14 15.50
N PRO A 310 31.43 8.07 16.36
CA PRO A 310 32.85 8.34 16.50
C PRO A 310 33.53 7.23 17.30
N GLU A 311 34.73 6.84 16.95
CA GLU A 311 35.56 5.90 17.73
C GLU A 311 35.97 6.46 19.09
N GLY A 312 36.06 7.79 19.23
CA GLY A 312 36.40 8.49 20.44
C GLY A 312 35.76 9.87 20.50
N VAL A 313 35.61 10.39 21.73
CA VAL A 313 34.97 11.69 21.95
C VAL A 313 35.96 12.71 22.51
N SER A 314 35.70 13.98 22.18
CA SER A 314 36.38 15.13 22.81
C SER A 314 35.58 15.60 24.01
N LEU A 315 36.28 15.90 25.16
CA LEU A 315 35.63 16.36 26.37
C LEU A 315 35.52 17.91 26.41
N PRO A 316 34.47 18.45 27.02
CA PRO A 316 33.41 17.77 27.75
C PRO A 316 32.32 17.17 26.81
N VAL A 317 31.64 16.13 27.27
CA VAL A 317 30.45 15.57 26.69
C VAL A 317 29.28 15.71 27.66
N ARG A 318 28.10 16.07 27.19
CA ARG A 318 26.86 16.13 28.00
C ARG A 318 26.00 14.89 27.77
N ALA A 319 25.34 14.41 28.80
CA ALA A 319 24.29 13.38 28.63
C ALA A 319 23.22 13.89 27.64
N GLY A 320 22.77 13.03 26.72
CA GLY A 320 21.84 13.41 25.66
C GLY A 320 22.48 14.11 24.45
N GLN A 321 23.78 14.45 24.50
CA GLN A 321 24.47 15.05 23.34
C GLN A 321 24.51 14.06 22.18
N GLN A 322 24.05 14.48 20.99
CA GLN A 322 24.15 13.69 19.79
C GLN A 322 25.60 13.53 19.33
N LEU A 323 26.01 12.29 19.13
CA LEU A 323 27.37 11.93 18.72
C LEU A 323 27.39 10.99 17.50
N GLY A 324 26.24 10.53 17.05
CA GLY A 324 26.13 9.65 15.90
C GLY A 324 24.69 9.46 15.45
N GLU A 325 24.48 8.43 14.64
CA GLU A 325 23.16 8.08 14.11
C GLU A 325 23.09 6.59 13.80
N VAL A 326 21.92 5.97 14.05
CA VAL A 326 21.58 4.64 13.55
C VAL A 326 20.49 4.76 12.48
N ARG A 327 20.67 4.03 11.40
CA ARG A 327 19.74 3.98 10.25
C ARG A 327 19.44 2.54 9.91
N VAL A 328 18.16 2.24 9.63
CA VAL A 328 17.69 0.92 9.19
C VAL A 328 17.12 1.03 7.79
N TYR A 329 17.57 0.15 6.91
CA TYR A 329 17.21 0.13 5.49
C TYR A 329 16.58 -1.20 5.10
N ARG A 330 15.76 -1.16 4.04
CA ARG A 330 15.34 -2.32 3.24
C ARG A 330 15.77 -2.06 1.80
N GLY A 331 16.80 -2.78 1.34
CA GLY A 331 17.49 -2.40 0.10
C GLY A 331 18.05 -0.98 0.19
N SER A 332 17.70 -0.12 -0.76
CA SER A 332 18.06 1.31 -0.76
C SER A 332 17.11 2.20 0.05
N LYS A 333 15.93 1.69 0.46
CA LYS A 333 14.90 2.50 1.13
C LYS A 333 15.18 2.62 2.63
N LEU A 334 15.32 3.87 3.13
CA LEU A 334 15.40 4.18 4.56
C LEU A 334 14.04 3.91 5.22
N LEU A 335 14.02 3.05 6.23
CA LEU A 335 12.83 2.73 7.03
C LEU A 335 12.78 3.49 8.35
N ALA A 336 13.93 3.64 9.01
CA ALA A 336 14.02 4.32 10.30
C ALA A 336 15.38 4.98 10.47
N SER A 337 15.41 6.05 11.25
CA SER A 337 16.64 6.73 11.68
C SER A 337 16.42 7.29 13.08
N ARG A 338 17.49 7.27 13.92
CA ARG A 338 17.55 7.91 15.23
C ARG A 338 18.96 8.41 15.53
N PRO A 339 19.07 9.58 16.21
CA PRO A 339 20.34 10.03 16.72
C PRO A 339 20.87 9.08 17.80
N LEU A 340 22.17 8.88 17.80
CA LEU A 340 22.87 8.23 18.91
C LEU A 340 23.33 9.31 19.88
N VAL A 341 22.93 9.19 21.13
CA VAL A 341 23.20 10.16 22.19
C VAL A 341 24.06 9.57 23.30
N ALA A 342 24.84 10.42 23.92
CA ALA A 342 25.64 10.08 25.09
C ALA A 342 24.76 9.66 26.28
N THR A 343 25.03 8.50 26.88
CA THR A 343 24.25 7.99 28.02
C THR A 343 24.58 8.71 29.33
N ARG A 344 25.72 9.39 29.40
CA ARG A 344 26.17 10.14 30.58
C ARG A 344 27.02 11.34 30.19
N SER A 345 27.17 12.27 31.13
CA SER A 345 28.11 13.39 30.97
C SER A 345 29.52 12.98 31.38
N ILE A 346 30.54 13.51 30.70
CA ILE A 346 31.94 13.39 31.05
C ILE A 346 32.55 14.77 31.03
N ALA A 347 32.96 15.29 32.19
CA ALA A 347 33.61 16.57 32.33
C ALA A 347 35.06 16.51 31.83
N LYS A 348 35.55 17.62 31.31
CA LYS A 348 36.96 17.81 30.95
C LYS A 348 37.79 17.88 32.25
N PRO A 349 38.89 17.10 32.39
CA PRO A 349 39.75 17.21 33.56
C PRO A 349 40.38 18.60 33.63
N GLY A 350 40.61 19.12 34.86
CA GLY A 350 41.35 20.32 35.12
C GLY A 350 42.83 20.22 34.68
N LEU A 351 43.56 21.30 34.78
CA LEU A 351 44.97 21.37 34.32
C LEU A 351 45.84 20.32 35.00
N PHE A 352 45.76 20.16 36.31
CA PHE A 352 46.51 19.18 37.07
C PHE A 352 46.13 17.72 36.72
N GLY A 353 44.86 17.41 36.49
CA GLY A 353 44.43 16.06 36.08
C GLY A 353 44.94 15.68 34.67
N ARG A 354 45.06 16.64 33.75
CA ARG A 354 45.65 16.42 32.43
C ARG A 354 47.17 16.22 32.50
N ALA A 355 47.87 17.07 33.27
CA ALA A 355 49.32 16.97 33.46
C ALA A 355 49.68 15.62 34.10
N GLY A 356 48.97 15.19 35.17
CA GLY A 356 49.20 13.90 35.82
C GLY A 356 49.00 12.71 34.89
N TRP A 357 47.94 12.74 34.02
CA TRP A 357 47.69 11.69 33.03
C TRP A 357 48.82 11.57 32.00
N TYR A 358 49.31 12.70 31.46
CA TYR A 358 50.42 12.71 30.50
C TYR A 358 51.73 12.27 31.12
N ALA A 359 52.00 12.66 32.35
CA ALA A 359 53.16 12.18 33.12
C ALA A 359 53.12 10.66 33.36
N GLY A 360 51.95 10.12 33.73
CA GLY A 360 51.76 8.68 33.91
C GLY A 360 51.92 7.87 32.62
N GLN A 361 51.42 8.38 31.47
CA GLN A 361 51.63 7.75 30.18
C GLN A 361 53.12 7.79 29.75
N ALA A 362 53.79 8.88 29.96
CA ALA A 362 55.22 8.97 29.65
C ALA A 362 56.05 7.99 30.47
N ALA A 363 55.76 7.83 31.76
CA ALA A 363 56.39 6.86 32.63
C ALA A 363 56.12 5.40 32.19
N HIS A 364 54.86 5.09 31.84
CA HIS A 364 54.48 3.76 31.33
C HIS A 364 55.17 3.40 30.00
N ASN A 365 55.26 4.34 29.06
CA ASN A 365 55.96 4.14 27.79
C ASN A 365 57.47 3.99 28.01
N ALA A 366 58.09 4.75 28.93
CA ALA A 366 59.50 4.60 29.27
C ALA A 366 59.81 3.20 29.90
N TRP A 367 58.88 2.68 30.75
CA TRP A 367 59.04 1.35 31.35
C TRP A 367 58.95 0.22 30.31
N SER A 368 58.07 0.34 29.30
CA SER A 368 57.91 -0.68 28.21
C SER A 368 59.09 -0.72 27.23
N TRP A 369 60.08 0.18 27.34
CA TRP A 369 61.32 0.15 26.56
C TRP A 369 62.48 -0.51 27.32
N VAL A 370 62.26 -0.81 28.61
CA VAL A 370 63.31 -1.37 29.50
C VAL A 370 63.02 -2.84 29.83
N THR A 371 61.82 -3.30 29.57
CA THR A 371 61.38 -4.72 29.75
C THR A 371 61.02 -5.34 28.40
#